data_8e01e1fcaa697120a8f0e61396368b14
#
_entry.id   8e01e1fcaa697120a8f0e61396368b14
#
_cell.length_a   1.000
_cell.length_b   1.000
_cell.length_c   1.000
_cell.angle_alpha   90.00
_cell.angle_beta   90.00
_cell.angle_gamma   90.00
#
_symmetry.space_group_name_H-M   'P 1'
#
loop_
_entity.id
_entity.type
_entity.pdbx_description
1 polymer ?
#
loop_
_entity_poly.entity_id
_entity_poly.type
_entity_poly.pdbx_seq_one_letter_code
_entity_poly.pdbx_strand_id
1 'polypeptide(L)'
;MHTLEIKNINKTYKKGTVKALDDFSFTLTPGVYGLLRPNGAGKSTLMNIITDNLNSDKGEVLYDGESIKKLCKDYRSVLGYMPQQQGLYDDFTLNRFLWYMAALKGLNKKEAKEKIASLLDTVNLTDAAHKNSVDFQVV
;
A
#
# COMPACT_ATOMS: atom_id res chain seq x y z
N MET A 1 0.05 21.85 -0.74
CA MET A 1 0.62 20.92 0.28
C MET A 1 -0.38 19.76 0.39
N HIS A 2 0.04 18.51 0.17
CA HIS A 2 -0.91 17.39 0.18
C HIS A 2 -1.33 17.04 1.60
N THR A 3 -2.60 16.66 1.78
CA THR A 3 -3.17 16.24 3.06
C THR A 3 -3.95 14.93 2.90
N LEU A 4 -3.86 14.06 3.90
CA LEU A 4 -4.71 12.87 4.00
C LEU A 4 -5.52 12.98 5.29
N GLU A 5 -6.83 13.13 5.14
CA GLU A 5 -7.75 13.27 6.27
C GLU A 5 -8.55 11.98 6.46
N ILE A 6 -8.55 11.49 7.66
CA ILE A 6 -9.33 10.31 8.09
C ILE A 6 -10.41 10.87 9.00
N LYS A 7 -11.70 10.70 8.62
CA LYS A 7 -12.83 11.32 9.31
C LYS A 7 -13.80 10.27 9.84
N ASN A 8 -13.93 10.19 11.15
CA ASN A 8 -14.93 9.41 11.90
C ASN A 8 -15.03 7.95 11.42
N ILE A 9 -13.86 7.33 11.13
CA ILE A 9 -13.81 5.95 10.63
C ILE A 9 -14.24 4.98 11.71
N ASN A 10 -15.25 4.18 11.36
CA ASN A 10 -15.71 3.05 12.16
C ASN A 10 -15.56 1.76 11.36
N LYS A 11 -15.08 0.71 12.02
CA LYS A 11 -15.02 -0.64 11.45
C LYS A 11 -15.21 -1.70 12.48
N THR A 12 -16.17 -2.58 12.23
CA THR A 12 -16.56 -3.66 13.13
C THR A 12 -16.55 -4.99 12.39
N TYR A 13 -16.07 -6.03 13.04
CA TYR A 13 -16.06 -7.40 12.53
C TYR A 13 -16.97 -8.32 13.33
N LYS A 14 -17.17 -9.56 12.87
CA LYS A 14 -17.94 -10.61 13.53
C LYS A 14 -19.34 -10.14 13.95
N LYS A 15 -20.11 -9.63 12.99
CA LYS A 15 -21.50 -9.16 13.18
C LYS A 15 -21.64 -8.17 14.37
N GLY A 16 -20.67 -7.29 14.54
CA GLY A 16 -20.75 -6.21 15.52
C GLY A 16 -20.04 -6.46 16.85
N THR A 17 -19.42 -7.63 17.06
CA THR A 17 -18.78 -7.96 18.35
C THR A 17 -17.35 -7.46 18.51
N VAL A 18 -16.63 -7.19 17.42
CA VAL A 18 -15.24 -6.73 17.47
C VAL A 18 -15.13 -5.38 16.78
N LYS A 19 -15.04 -4.31 17.56
CA LYS A 19 -14.72 -2.96 17.05
C LYS A 19 -13.22 -2.87 16.77
N ALA A 20 -12.83 -2.83 15.53
CA ALA A 20 -11.45 -2.62 15.11
C ALA A 20 -11.09 -1.14 15.09
N LEU A 21 -12.01 -0.28 14.67
CA LEU A 21 -11.90 1.17 14.69
C LEU A 21 -13.21 1.76 15.22
N ASP A 22 -13.10 2.74 16.11
CA ASP A 22 -14.23 3.41 16.74
C ASP A 22 -13.99 4.92 16.68
N ASP A 23 -14.77 5.59 15.84
CA ASP A 23 -14.73 7.05 15.58
C ASP A 23 -13.31 7.63 15.39
N PHE A 24 -12.48 6.88 14.65
CA PHE A 24 -11.09 7.26 14.45
C PHE A 24 -10.98 8.41 13.45
N SER A 25 -10.37 9.51 13.90
CA SER A 25 -10.13 10.69 13.07
C SER A 25 -8.68 11.15 13.23
N PHE A 26 -8.03 11.46 12.11
CA PHE A 26 -6.66 11.98 12.10
C PHE A 26 -6.36 12.67 10.77
N THR A 27 -5.53 13.72 10.79
CA THR A 27 -5.05 14.40 9.59
C THR A 27 -3.55 14.23 9.47
N LEU A 28 -3.10 13.74 8.32
CA LEU A 28 -1.70 13.58 7.95
C LEU A 28 -1.32 14.70 6.96
N THR A 29 -0.23 15.37 7.26
CA THR A 29 0.47 16.29 6.35
C THR A 29 1.78 15.63 5.90
N PRO A 30 2.55 16.18 4.93
CA PRO A 30 3.82 15.60 4.56
C PRO A 30 4.75 15.38 5.74
N GLY A 31 5.21 14.15 5.95
CA GLY A 31 6.04 13.75 7.07
C GLY A 31 6.11 12.22 7.23
N VAL A 32 6.82 11.77 8.25
CA VAL A 32 6.90 10.36 8.64
C VAL A 32 6.11 10.16 9.93
N TYR A 33 5.17 9.22 9.91
CA TYR A 33 4.29 8.93 11.03
C TYR A 33 4.44 7.48 11.47
N GLY A 34 4.57 7.28 12.79
CA GLY A 34 4.57 5.97 13.42
C GLY A 34 3.19 5.63 14.00
N LEU A 35 2.58 4.52 13.54
CA LEU A 35 1.32 4.03 14.10
C LEU A 35 1.60 2.99 15.18
N LEU A 36 1.62 3.43 16.43
CA LEU A 36 1.92 2.58 17.59
C LEU A 36 0.61 2.15 18.28
N ARG A 37 0.31 0.86 18.22
CA ARG A 37 -0.81 0.23 18.93
C ARG A 37 -0.51 -1.24 19.20
N PRO A 38 -1.10 -1.87 20.22
CA PRO A 38 -0.97 -3.32 20.45
C PRO A 38 -1.43 -4.14 19.22
N ASN A 39 -0.96 -5.39 19.15
CA ASN A 39 -1.41 -6.29 18.08
C ASN A 39 -2.91 -6.55 18.20
N GLY A 40 -3.59 -6.65 17.06
CA GLY A 40 -5.06 -6.77 17.02
C GLY A 40 -5.84 -5.45 17.17
N ALA A 41 -5.17 -4.31 17.44
CA ALA A 41 -5.81 -3.02 17.72
C ALA A 41 -6.21 -2.21 16.46
N GLY A 42 -6.45 -2.86 15.34
CA GLY A 42 -6.98 -2.21 14.13
C GLY A 42 -5.96 -1.56 13.20
N LYS A 43 -4.64 -1.69 13.43
CA LYS A 43 -3.60 -1.12 12.54
C LYS A 43 -3.78 -1.55 11.08
N SER A 44 -3.82 -2.86 10.84
CA SER A 44 -3.99 -3.41 9.48
C SER A 44 -5.35 -3.03 8.88
N THR A 45 -6.39 -2.93 9.72
CA THR A 45 -7.71 -2.45 9.29
C THR A 45 -7.64 -1.01 8.80
N LEU A 46 -6.99 -0.13 9.56
CA LEU A 46 -6.81 1.28 9.17
C LEU A 46 -6.00 1.39 7.88
N MET A 47 -4.87 0.67 7.78
CA MET A 47 -4.05 0.67 6.56
C MET A 47 -4.84 0.20 5.34
N ASN A 48 -5.63 -0.88 5.47
CA ASN A 48 -6.46 -1.37 4.38
C ASN A 48 -7.57 -0.38 3.98
N ILE A 49 -8.12 0.40 4.93
CA ILE A 49 -9.10 1.45 4.61
C ILE A 49 -8.43 2.62 3.90
N ILE A 50 -7.26 3.08 4.35
CA ILE A 50 -6.50 4.16 3.71
C ILE A 50 -6.08 3.77 2.29
N THR A 51 -5.71 2.51 2.08
CA THR A 51 -5.27 2.01 0.76
C THR A 51 -6.43 1.61 -0.17
N ASP A 52 -7.67 1.88 0.23
CA ASP A 52 -8.89 1.52 -0.52
C ASP A 52 -9.07 0.00 -0.76
N ASN A 53 -8.41 -0.83 0.04
CA ASN A 53 -8.57 -2.29 0.01
C ASN A 53 -9.73 -2.79 0.89
N LEU A 54 -10.23 -1.95 1.80
CA LEU A 54 -11.32 -2.26 2.72
C LEU A 54 -12.24 -1.06 2.89
N ASN A 55 -13.54 -1.30 2.85
CA ASN A 55 -14.53 -0.27 3.16
C ASN A 55 -14.69 -0.09 4.68
N SER A 56 -14.72 1.16 5.14
CA SER A 56 -15.21 1.50 6.48
C SER A 56 -16.72 1.27 6.57
N ASP A 57 -17.23 1.05 7.78
CA ASP A 57 -18.67 0.97 8.02
C ASP A 57 -19.29 2.38 8.11
N LYS A 58 -18.50 3.35 8.63
CA LYS A 58 -18.83 4.79 8.67
C LYS A 58 -17.57 5.61 8.50
N GLY A 59 -17.76 6.89 8.19
CA GLY A 59 -16.69 7.84 7.98
C GLY A 59 -16.08 7.72 6.57
N GLU A 60 -15.10 8.54 6.30
CA GLU A 60 -14.46 8.62 4.99
C GLU A 60 -12.98 9.00 5.11
N VAL A 61 -12.24 8.71 4.04
CA VAL A 61 -10.86 9.15 3.86
C VAL A 61 -10.84 10.14 2.72
N LEU A 62 -10.23 11.30 2.96
CA LEU A 62 -10.08 12.35 1.96
C LEU A 62 -8.60 12.56 1.64
N TYR A 63 -8.29 12.73 0.37
CA TYR A 63 -6.98 13.18 -0.12
C TYR A 63 -7.15 14.55 -0.76
N ASP A 64 -6.47 15.54 -0.21
CA ASP A 64 -6.59 16.94 -0.60
C ASP A 64 -8.05 17.45 -0.60
N GLY A 65 -8.83 17.02 0.41
CA GLY A 65 -10.23 17.41 0.57
C GLY A 65 -11.22 16.61 -0.29
N GLU A 66 -10.78 15.70 -1.15
CA GLU A 66 -11.65 14.89 -1.99
C GLU A 66 -11.62 13.41 -1.57
N SER A 67 -12.80 12.77 -1.57
CA SER A 67 -12.92 11.37 -1.16
C SER A 67 -12.08 10.44 -2.04
N ILE A 68 -11.27 9.58 -1.41
CA ILE A 68 -10.46 8.58 -2.13
C ILE A 68 -11.32 7.64 -2.99
N LYS A 69 -12.60 7.46 -2.62
CA LYS A 69 -13.57 6.67 -3.40
C LYS A 69 -13.94 7.35 -4.73
N LYS A 70 -13.97 8.68 -4.76
CA LYS A 70 -14.21 9.44 -5.99
C LYS A 70 -12.96 9.51 -6.86
N LEU A 71 -11.80 9.74 -6.23
CA LEU A 71 -10.51 9.81 -6.91
C LEU A 71 -10.11 8.50 -7.57
N CYS A 72 -10.50 7.36 -7.01
CA CYS A 72 -10.28 6.03 -7.62
C CYS A 72 -8.85 5.80 -8.13
N LYS A 73 -8.67 5.84 -9.46
CA LYS A 73 -7.38 5.62 -10.12
C LYS A 73 -6.34 6.69 -9.77
N ASP A 74 -6.75 7.94 -9.65
CA ASP A 74 -5.85 9.07 -9.39
C ASP A 74 -5.24 8.94 -8.00
N TYR A 75 -6.04 8.59 -7.00
CA TYR A 75 -5.51 8.29 -5.67
C TYR A 75 -4.54 7.10 -5.70
N ARG A 76 -4.88 6.00 -6.37
CA ARG A 76 -3.99 4.84 -6.48
C ARG A 76 -2.70 5.12 -7.25
N SER A 77 -2.69 6.11 -8.15
CA SER A 77 -1.47 6.49 -8.88
C SER A 77 -0.40 7.12 -7.98
N VAL A 78 -0.82 7.84 -6.93
CA VAL A 78 0.07 8.50 -5.96
C VAL A 78 0.33 7.65 -4.71
N LEU A 79 -0.41 6.54 -4.53
CA LEU A 79 -0.28 5.66 -3.38
C LEU A 79 0.82 4.62 -3.60
N GLY A 80 1.73 4.50 -2.61
CA GLY A 80 2.62 3.36 -2.46
C GLY A 80 2.24 2.57 -1.21
N TYR A 81 2.06 1.26 -1.33
CA TYR A 81 1.71 0.39 -0.21
C TYR A 81 2.52 -0.90 -0.23
N MET A 82 3.16 -1.20 0.89
CA MET A 82 3.86 -2.46 1.12
C MET A 82 3.15 -3.21 2.25
N PRO A 83 2.40 -4.27 1.94
CA PRO A 83 1.72 -5.07 2.95
C PRO A 83 2.71 -5.91 3.77
N GLN A 84 2.32 -6.29 4.99
CA GLN A 84 3.13 -7.13 5.88
C GLN A 84 3.35 -8.54 5.29
N GLN A 85 2.34 -9.10 4.62
CA GLN A 85 2.47 -10.33 3.85
C GLN A 85 2.48 -9.98 2.37
N GLN A 86 3.57 -10.26 1.72
CA GLN A 86 3.71 -10.06 0.28
C GLN A 86 3.38 -11.37 -0.41
N GLY A 87 2.33 -11.36 -1.23
CA GLY A 87 2.07 -12.45 -2.17
C GLY A 87 3.06 -12.34 -3.33
N LEU A 88 4.24 -12.90 -3.16
CA LEU A 88 5.18 -13.08 -4.27
C LEU A 88 4.70 -14.24 -5.13
N TYR A 89 4.88 -14.12 -6.43
CA TYR A 89 4.60 -15.23 -7.37
C TYR A 89 5.80 -16.17 -7.36
N ASP A 90 5.63 -17.38 -6.85
CA ASP A 90 6.71 -18.36 -6.62
C ASP A 90 7.52 -18.65 -7.89
N ASP A 91 6.87 -18.63 -9.05
CA ASP A 91 7.50 -18.88 -10.36
C ASP A 91 8.11 -17.63 -11.02
N PHE A 92 8.08 -16.48 -10.35
CA PHE A 92 8.65 -15.26 -10.91
C PHE A 92 10.08 -15.04 -10.42
N THR A 93 10.98 -14.71 -11.34
CA THR A 93 12.24 -14.07 -10.97
C THR A 93 11.97 -12.63 -10.55
N LEU A 94 12.87 -12.04 -9.76
CA LEU A 94 12.76 -10.64 -9.34
C LEU A 94 12.59 -9.71 -10.56
N ASN A 95 13.37 -9.91 -11.60
CA ASN A 95 13.27 -9.12 -12.83
C ASN A 95 11.89 -9.27 -13.50
N ARG A 96 11.37 -10.49 -13.62
CA ARG A 96 10.04 -10.73 -14.19
C ARG A 96 8.94 -10.09 -13.38
N PHE A 97 9.04 -10.12 -12.05
CA PHE A 97 8.10 -9.46 -11.15
C PHE A 97 8.13 -7.93 -11.34
N LEU A 98 9.31 -7.32 -11.43
CA LEU A 98 9.44 -5.87 -11.65
C LEU A 98 8.87 -5.44 -13.02
N TRP A 99 9.08 -6.24 -14.07
CA TRP A 99 8.46 -5.98 -15.37
C TRP A 99 6.94 -6.07 -15.32
N TYR A 100 6.40 -7.06 -14.60
CA TYR A 100 4.96 -7.17 -14.37
C TYR A 100 4.40 -5.94 -13.63
N MET A 101 5.06 -5.50 -12.58
CA MET A 101 4.67 -4.30 -11.83
C MET A 101 4.76 -3.02 -12.67
N ALA A 102 5.79 -2.91 -13.51
CA ALA A 102 5.93 -1.79 -14.44
C ALA A 102 4.77 -1.74 -15.46
N ALA A 103 4.36 -2.89 -15.98
CA ALA A 103 3.21 -3.00 -16.86
C ALA A 103 1.89 -2.60 -16.17
N LEU A 104 1.68 -3.03 -14.93
CA LEU A 104 0.51 -2.62 -14.13
C LEU A 104 0.49 -1.11 -13.85
N LYS A 105 1.65 -0.48 -13.74
CA LYS A 105 1.80 0.98 -13.58
C LYS A 105 1.70 1.74 -14.91
N GLY A 106 1.51 1.05 -16.04
CA GLY A 106 1.37 1.66 -17.36
C GLY A 106 2.67 2.25 -17.92
N LEU A 107 3.84 1.85 -17.41
CA LEU A 107 5.12 2.31 -17.92
C LEU A 107 5.39 1.73 -19.32
N ASN A 108 5.89 2.57 -20.24
CA ASN A 108 6.36 2.06 -21.51
C ASN A 108 7.67 1.25 -21.33
N LYS A 109 8.05 0.49 -22.36
CA LYS A 109 9.19 -0.44 -22.29
C LYS A 109 10.53 0.25 -21.96
N LYS A 110 10.75 1.47 -22.45
CA LYS A 110 11.97 2.23 -22.20
C LYS A 110 12.03 2.69 -20.74
N GLU A 111 10.97 3.35 -20.29
CA GLU A 111 10.83 3.82 -18.90
C GLU A 111 10.93 2.67 -17.90
N ALA A 112 10.26 1.55 -18.18
CA ALA A 112 10.30 0.36 -17.33
C ALA A 112 11.74 -0.17 -17.20
N LYS A 113 12.47 -0.29 -18.32
CA LYS A 113 13.85 -0.78 -18.32
C LYS A 113 14.78 0.10 -17.48
N GLU A 114 14.72 1.42 -17.68
CA GLU A 114 15.54 2.37 -16.95
C GLU A 114 15.21 2.35 -15.45
N LYS A 115 13.93 2.34 -15.11
CA LYS A 115 13.47 2.35 -13.71
C LYS A 115 13.79 1.05 -12.99
N ILE A 116 13.64 -0.09 -13.64
CA ILE A 116 13.99 -1.41 -13.08
C ILE A 116 15.50 -1.49 -12.80
N ALA A 117 16.33 -1.07 -13.75
CA ALA A 117 17.77 -1.07 -13.57
C ALA A 117 18.18 -0.17 -12.38
N SER A 118 17.66 1.04 -12.31
CA SER A 118 17.93 1.96 -11.21
C SER A 118 17.45 1.42 -9.86
N LEU A 119 16.29 0.79 -9.79
CA LEU A 119 15.78 0.20 -8.55
C LEU A 119 16.66 -0.96 -8.06
N LEU A 120 17.05 -1.88 -8.96
CA LEU A 120 17.90 -3.01 -8.64
C LEU A 120 19.27 -2.55 -8.11
N ASP A 121 19.83 -1.52 -8.71
CA ASP A 121 21.09 -0.90 -8.27
C ASP A 121 20.93 -0.27 -6.88
N THR A 122 19.89 0.53 -6.69
CA THR A 122 19.61 1.20 -5.41
C THR A 122 19.51 0.26 -4.22
N VAL A 123 18.95 -0.95 -4.44
CA VAL A 123 18.79 -1.97 -3.38
C VAL A 123 19.87 -3.05 -3.40
N ASN A 124 20.93 -2.90 -4.21
CA ASN A 124 22.03 -3.87 -4.37
C ASN A 124 21.56 -5.29 -4.77
N LEU A 125 20.57 -5.39 -5.64
CA LEU A 125 20.01 -6.66 -6.11
C LEU A 125 20.21 -6.91 -7.61
N THR A 126 21.09 -6.18 -8.27
CA THR A 126 21.36 -6.32 -9.71
C THR A 126 21.79 -7.74 -10.07
N ASP A 127 22.72 -8.32 -9.31
CA ASP A 127 23.21 -9.70 -9.52
C ASP A 127 22.17 -10.79 -9.18
N ALA A 128 21.18 -10.42 -8.41
CA ALA A 128 20.10 -11.30 -7.99
C ALA A 128 18.83 -11.17 -8.85
N ALA A 129 18.85 -10.34 -9.89
CA ALA A 129 17.68 -10.04 -10.73
C ALA A 129 17.02 -11.27 -11.36
N HIS A 130 17.79 -12.34 -11.59
CA HIS A 130 17.34 -13.60 -12.20
C HIS A 130 17.04 -14.72 -11.19
N LYS A 131 17.24 -14.48 -9.89
CA LYS A 131 16.84 -15.41 -8.83
C LYS A 131 15.31 -15.40 -8.65
N ASN A 132 14.76 -16.53 -8.21
CA ASN A 132 13.33 -16.62 -7.94
C ASN A 132 12.93 -15.71 -6.77
N SER A 133 11.74 -15.15 -6.83
CA SER A 133 11.23 -14.22 -5.83
C SER A 133 11.11 -14.85 -4.43
N VAL A 134 10.88 -16.15 -4.35
CA VAL A 134 10.84 -16.91 -3.07
C VAL A 134 12.19 -16.94 -2.34
N ASP A 135 13.30 -16.82 -3.05
CA ASP A 135 14.64 -16.81 -2.45
C ASP A 135 14.92 -15.52 -1.64
N PHE A 136 14.04 -14.52 -1.75
CA PHE A 136 14.11 -13.25 -1.03
C PHE A 136 13.15 -13.17 0.16
N GLN A 137 12.49 -14.25 0.53
CA GLN A 137 11.70 -14.28 1.75
C GLN A 137 12.63 -14.10 2.95
N VAL A 138 12.47 -12.98 3.65
CA VAL A 138 13.19 -12.72 4.89
C VAL A 138 12.69 -13.69 5.94
N VAL A 139 13.62 -14.43 6.51
CA VAL A 139 13.41 -15.30 7.69
C VAL A 139 13.09 -14.44 8.90
#